data_f0d670825ea07b77299a6f493951f41b
#
_entry.id   f0d670825ea07b77299a6f493951f41b
#
_cell.length_a   1.000
_cell.length_b   1.000
_cell.length_c   1.000
_cell.angle_alpha   90.00
_cell.angle_beta   90.00
_cell.angle_gamma   90.00
#
_symmetry.space_group_name_H-M   'P 1'
#
loop_
_entity.id
_entity.type
_entity.pdbx_description
1 polymer ?
#
loop_
_entity_poly.entity_id
_entity_poly.type
_entity_poly.pdbx_seq_one_letter_code
_entity_poly.pdbx_strand_id
1 'polypeptide(L)'
;MKKLITLLLLIAVLFTSCSGDFNPKLPYEYSDDGTWDGIFSGFWHGMNENYVFWDVDDTDWDEVYKTYLPLFQKLGKYDNDDDKNEKAARYFYDIVTGLSDGHLSVNVNLKDDMFDRGVQKFRISPGLVRLAKRTGTTDDEIFDAVYGTNDFTSNILRFLPEETMREKTQNILSYVYGFSFTKDNNALKERISEHSDHKNSEGYTVLLYSKGHPEEGTVGKDWGNVKYFSTNEVLKANASVNDFFSSWTLMIVLKTSLSSDGNETYTTSIDAMAFAGLTKESNIVYTTFSGFVFTGLIQDESTRTGTYGFLSDFHDIKATPDAIGMVVDVRGNGGGYNLDREYLFGDIMKGKHLFGYQKTKTGDNRLDYSALLPVYIHPEAETLGSIYGDTDATHLYDKPFAVVTNCFSVSNAEMTVLLAKSMPKGCQIGGTTFGGQGTLSGTYLDLNAGKFTVGAYISEVYTPFAQIVDINGVSHEGIGCEPDIKVDFVKDTFENGDDNRLQKAFDWVKTESTP
;
A
#
# COMPACT_ATOMS: atom_id res chain seq x y z
N MET A 1 5.64 14.25 51.95
CA MET A 1 4.25 14.30 51.49
C MET A 1 3.89 15.60 50.73
N LYS A 2 4.07 16.82 51.27
CA LYS A 2 3.70 18.06 50.56
C LYS A 2 4.39 18.22 49.18
N LYS A 3 5.67 17.92 49.02
CA LYS A 3 6.38 18.01 47.74
C LYS A 3 5.93 16.98 46.70
N LEU A 4 5.49 15.80 47.16
CA LEU A 4 4.96 14.76 46.26
C LEU A 4 3.55 15.12 45.74
N ILE A 5 2.72 15.73 46.59
CA ILE A 5 1.39 16.24 46.24
C ILE A 5 1.50 17.40 45.25
N THR A 6 2.47 18.29 45.42
CA THR A 6 2.72 19.39 44.48
C THR A 6 3.21 18.89 43.12
N LEU A 7 4.03 17.85 43.07
CA LEU A 7 4.49 17.23 41.83
C LEU A 7 3.35 16.51 41.10
N LEU A 8 2.50 15.79 41.83
CA LEU A 8 1.32 15.13 41.28
C LEU A 8 0.27 16.14 40.76
N LEU A 9 0.11 17.29 41.43
CA LEU A 9 -0.76 18.37 40.95
C LEU A 9 -0.18 19.07 39.71
N LEU A 10 1.16 19.24 39.61
CA LEU A 10 1.79 19.78 38.41
C LEU A 10 1.68 18.83 37.21
N ILE A 11 1.80 17.52 37.44
CA ILE A 11 1.58 16.50 36.39
C ILE A 11 0.13 16.48 35.98
N ALA A 12 -0.82 16.58 36.91
CA ALA A 12 -2.26 16.66 36.59
C ALA A 12 -2.61 17.92 35.77
N VAL A 13 -1.97 19.07 36.06
CA VAL A 13 -2.17 20.32 35.29
C VAL A 13 -1.58 20.21 33.87
N LEU A 14 -0.48 19.46 33.69
CA LEU A 14 0.08 19.22 32.35
C LEU A 14 -0.80 18.30 31.49
N PHE A 15 -1.58 17.41 32.10
CA PHE A 15 -2.54 16.58 31.39
C PHE A 15 -3.91 17.23 31.17
N THR A 16 -4.27 18.26 31.95
CA THR A 16 -5.55 18.98 31.76
C THR A 16 -5.46 20.14 30.77
N SER A 17 -4.24 20.55 30.35
CA SER A 17 -4.09 21.59 29.32
C SER A 17 -4.18 21.07 27.89
N CYS A 18 -4.33 19.75 27.69
CA CYS A 18 -4.54 19.11 26.38
C CYS A 18 -5.97 18.54 26.20
N SER A 19 -6.90 18.88 27.08
CA SER A 19 -8.33 18.65 26.81
C SER A 19 -8.94 19.87 26.11
N GLY A 20 -8.35 20.27 24.97
CA GLY A 20 -9.16 20.87 23.93
C GLY A 20 -10.20 19.85 23.56
N ASP A 21 -11.45 20.23 23.44
CA ASP A 21 -12.55 19.41 23.02
C ASP A 21 -12.13 18.58 21.83
N PHE A 22 -11.88 17.29 22.07
CA PHE A 22 -11.64 16.29 21.04
C PHE A 22 -13.01 16.01 20.42
N ASN A 23 -13.52 17.00 19.73
CA ASN A 23 -14.64 16.82 18.84
C ASN A 23 -14.02 16.28 17.55
N PRO A 24 -14.22 14.99 17.20
CA PRO A 24 -13.78 14.52 15.90
C PRO A 24 -14.46 15.44 14.90
N LYS A 25 -13.68 16.33 14.28
CA LYS A 25 -14.19 17.14 13.19
C LYS A 25 -14.69 16.13 12.17
N LEU A 26 -15.98 16.13 11.90
CA LEU A 26 -16.57 15.48 10.75
C LEU A 26 -15.74 15.88 9.52
N PRO A 27 -15.66 15.06 8.47
CA PRO A 27 -14.94 15.43 7.26
C PRO A 27 -15.33 16.86 6.90
N TYR A 28 -14.32 17.71 6.65
CA TYR A 28 -14.58 19.10 6.30
C TYR A 28 -15.53 19.13 5.11
N GLU A 29 -16.70 19.66 5.33
CA GLU A 29 -17.70 19.89 4.30
C GLU A 29 -17.59 21.34 3.86
N TYR A 30 -17.11 21.57 2.65
CA TYR A 30 -17.15 22.88 2.03
C TYR A 30 -18.51 23.04 1.38
N SER A 31 -19.25 24.04 1.81
CA SER A 31 -20.56 24.34 1.24
C SER A 31 -20.40 24.94 -0.16
N ASP A 32 -21.22 24.51 -1.09
CA ASP A 32 -21.46 25.22 -2.33
C ASP A 32 -22.76 26.05 -2.26
N ASP A 33 -22.93 26.94 -3.21
CA ASP A 33 -24.17 27.74 -3.38
C ASP A 33 -25.04 27.18 -4.52
N GLY A 34 -24.81 25.98 -4.98
CA GLY A 34 -25.46 25.32 -6.10
C GLY A 34 -24.98 25.84 -7.47
N THR A 35 -23.83 26.49 -7.52
CA THR A 35 -23.20 26.94 -8.76
C THR A 35 -21.85 26.24 -8.97
N TRP A 36 -21.42 26.16 -10.22
CA TRP A 36 -20.13 25.55 -10.55
C TRP A 36 -18.93 26.31 -9.96
N ASP A 37 -19.01 27.62 -9.92
CA ASP A 37 -17.96 28.45 -9.31
C ASP A 37 -17.97 28.36 -7.77
N GLY A 38 -19.11 28.16 -7.15
CA GLY A 38 -19.21 27.83 -5.73
C GLY A 38 -18.55 26.47 -5.41
N ILE A 39 -18.87 25.44 -6.20
CA ILE A 39 -18.24 24.10 -6.09
C ILE A 39 -16.73 24.19 -6.27
N PHE A 40 -16.26 24.87 -7.32
CA PHE A 40 -14.83 25.06 -7.57
C PHE A 40 -14.15 25.85 -6.45
N SER A 41 -14.77 26.92 -5.96
CA SER A 41 -14.23 27.70 -4.84
C SER A 41 -14.09 26.88 -3.57
N GLY A 42 -15.10 26.06 -3.25
CA GLY A 42 -15.03 25.10 -2.13
C GLY A 42 -13.89 24.09 -2.30
N PHE A 43 -13.73 23.53 -3.49
CA PHE A 43 -12.61 22.62 -3.81
C PHE A 43 -11.26 23.32 -3.65
N TRP A 44 -11.09 24.52 -4.23
CA TRP A 44 -9.85 25.27 -4.16
C TRP A 44 -9.46 25.59 -2.71
N HIS A 45 -10.41 26.04 -1.88
CA HIS A 45 -10.19 26.30 -0.46
C HIS A 45 -9.86 25.02 0.29
N GLY A 46 -10.61 23.93 0.05
CA GLY A 46 -10.35 22.65 0.67
C GLY A 46 -8.95 22.11 0.38
N MET A 47 -8.50 22.18 -0.86
CA MET A 47 -7.15 21.83 -1.24
C MET A 47 -6.11 22.76 -0.58
N ASN A 48 -6.36 24.07 -0.57
CA ASN A 48 -5.47 25.05 0.05
C ASN A 48 -5.20 24.73 1.52
N GLU A 49 -6.22 24.28 2.26
CA GLU A 49 -6.13 23.97 3.68
C GLU A 49 -5.59 22.58 3.97
N ASN A 50 -5.89 21.57 3.14
CA ASN A 50 -5.66 20.16 3.44
C ASN A 50 -4.51 19.51 2.68
N TYR A 51 -4.11 20.04 1.54
CA TYR A 51 -3.06 19.44 0.73
C TYR A 51 -1.67 19.65 1.35
N VAL A 52 -0.93 18.55 1.56
CA VAL A 52 0.31 18.57 2.35
C VAL A 52 1.59 18.80 1.52
N PHE A 53 1.46 18.88 0.18
CA PHE A 53 2.63 18.94 -0.71
C PHE A 53 2.86 20.32 -1.36
N TRP A 54 2.21 21.40 -0.89
CA TRP A 54 2.33 22.74 -1.52
C TRP A 54 3.75 23.30 -1.59
N ASP A 55 4.66 22.82 -0.77
CA ASP A 55 6.05 23.28 -0.76
C ASP A 55 6.98 22.44 -1.66
N VAL A 56 6.48 21.34 -2.24
CA VAL A 56 7.20 20.49 -3.21
C VAL A 56 6.47 20.36 -4.53
N ASP A 57 5.23 20.84 -4.62
CA ASP A 57 4.44 20.87 -5.84
C ASP A 57 4.73 22.16 -6.63
N ASP A 58 5.05 22.03 -7.90
CA ASP A 58 5.35 23.18 -8.77
C ASP A 58 4.10 23.97 -9.19
N THR A 59 2.90 23.53 -8.80
CA THR A 59 1.63 24.15 -9.20
C THR A 59 1.41 25.49 -8.50
N ASP A 60 1.30 26.58 -9.26
CA ASP A 60 0.84 27.87 -8.77
C ASP A 60 -0.67 27.82 -8.51
N TRP A 61 -1.04 27.49 -7.25
CA TRP A 61 -2.43 27.29 -6.86
C TRP A 61 -3.29 28.57 -6.97
N ASP A 62 -2.70 29.75 -6.83
CA ASP A 62 -3.39 31.02 -7.02
C ASP A 62 -3.64 31.30 -8.51
N GLU A 63 -2.76 30.88 -9.38
CA GLU A 63 -2.97 30.97 -10.82
C GLU A 63 -4.03 29.96 -11.30
N VAL A 64 -4.12 28.78 -10.69
CA VAL A 64 -5.22 27.85 -10.92
C VAL A 64 -6.56 28.52 -10.61
N TYR A 65 -6.69 29.23 -9.48
CA TYR A 65 -7.92 29.94 -9.15
C TYR A 65 -8.29 31.00 -10.20
N LYS A 66 -7.33 31.84 -10.57
CA LYS A 66 -7.55 32.91 -11.56
C LYS A 66 -7.93 32.37 -12.93
N THR A 67 -7.33 31.26 -13.33
CA THR A 67 -7.56 30.64 -14.63
C THR A 67 -8.92 29.95 -14.69
N TYR A 68 -9.27 29.17 -13.70
CA TYR A 68 -10.43 28.28 -13.77
C TYR A 68 -11.72 28.92 -13.23
N LEU A 69 -11.66 29.85 -12.26
CA LEU A 69 -12.87 30.50 -11.74
C LEU A 69 -13.76 31.11 -12.86
N PRO A 70 -13.23 31.90 -13.83
CA PRO A 70 -14.05 32.42 -14.92
C PRO A 70 -14.64 31.36 -15.84
N LEU A 71 -14.00 30.18 -15.92
CA LEU A 71 -14.50 29.07 -16.72
C LEU A 71 -15.68 28.40 -16.02
N PHE A 72 -15.60 28.15 -14.72
CA PHE A 72 -16.70 27.62 -13.91
C PHE A 72 -17.89 28.61 -13.84
N GLN A 73 -17.64 29.91 -13.72
CA GLN A 73 -18.70 30.94 -13.74
C GLN A 73 -19.52 30.90 -15.03
N LYS A 74 -18.93 30.58 -16.17
CA LYS A 74 -19.65 30.44 -17.44
C LYS A 74 -20.59 29.23 -17.47
N LEU A 75 -20.37 28.21 -16.64
CA LEU A 75 -21.24 27.05 -16.54
C LEU A 75 -22.54 27.36 -15.74
N GLY A 76 -22.49 28.33 -14.85
CA GLY A 76 -23.64 28.80 -14.06
C GLY A 76 -24.05 27.81 -12.98
N LYS A 77 -25.37 27.53 -12.89
CA LYS A 77 -25.89 26.61 -11.88
C LYS A 77 -25.51 25.16 -12.17
N TYR A 78 -25.21 24.42 -11.10
CA TYR A 78 -25.13 22.97 -11.15
C TYR A 78 -26.52 22.40 -11.42
N ASP A 79 -26.66 21.69 -12.51
CA ASP A 79 -27.89 21.04 -12.96
C ASP A 79 -27.54 19.74 -13.73
N ASN A 80 -28.56 19.03 -14.24
CA ASN A 80 -28.37 17.79 -15.00
C ASN A 80 -28.02 18.02 -16.49
N ASP A 81 -27.35 19.12 -16.82
CA ASP A 81 -26.86 19.42 -18.17
C ASP A 81 -25.55 18.65 -18.41
N ASP A 82 -25.62 17.62 -19.25
CA ASP A 82 -24.51 16.72 -19.54
C ASP A 82 -23.29 17.46 -20.11
N ASP A 83 -23.49 18.45 -20.97
CA ASP A 83 -22.40 19.24 -21.59
C ASP A 83 -21.66 20.11 -20.56
N LYS A 84 -22.38 20.65 -19.56
CA LYS A 84 -21.77 21.40 -18.46
C LYS A 84 -21.04 20.50 -17.51
N ASN A 85 -21.63 19.34 -17.19
CA ASN A 85 -21.02 18.33 -16.29
C ASN A 85 -19.72 17.80 -16.87
N GLU A 86 -19.69 17.50 -18.19
CA GLU A 86 -18.48 17.07 -18.86
C GLU A 86 -17.38 18.13 -18.84
N LYS A 87 -17.73 19.40 -19.13
CA LYS A 87 -16.77 20.52 -19.07
C LYS A 87 -16.24 20.73 -17.65
N ALA A 88 -17.11 20.69 -16.64
CA ALA A 88 -16.67 20.81 -15.26
C ALA A 88 -15.76 19.65 -14.85
N ALA A 89 -16.11 18.42 -15.19
CA ALA A 89 -15.28 17.24 -14.95
C ALA A 89 -13.91 17.37 -15.64
N ARG A 90 -13.87 17.89 -16.89
CA ARG A 90 -12.62 18.15 -17.59
C ARG A 90 -11.77 19.20 -16.87
N TYR A 91 -12.35 20.31 -16.39
CA TYR A 91 -11.62 21.31 -15.64
C TYR A 91 -11.03 20.74 -14.35
N PHE A 92 -11.82 19.97 -13.59
CA PHE A 92 -11.30 19.28 -12.40
C PHE A 92 -10.20 18.26 -12.75
N TYR A 93 -10.36 17.51 -13.84
CA TYR A 93 -9.35 16.58 -14.31
C TYR A 93 -8.02 17.31 -14.60
N ASP A 94 -8.05 18.39 -15.37
CA ASP A 94 -6.87 19.16 -15.74
C ASP A 94 -6.16 19.74 -14.49
N ILE A 95 -6.93 20.26 -13.53
CA ILE A 95 -6.39 20.80 -12.28
C ILE A 95 -5.75 19.69 -11.44
N VAL A 96 -6.47 18.59 -11.19
CA VAL A 96 -6.05 17.52 -10.26
C VAL A 96 -4.88 16.74 -10.83
N THR A 97 -4.87 16.44 -12.12
CA THR A 97 -3.80 15.66 -12.75
C THR A 97 -2.48 16.42 -12.87
N GLY A 98 -2.49 17.75 -12.68
CA GLY A 98 -1.30 18.58 -12.56
C GLY A 98 -0.57 18.44 -11.22
N LEU A 99 -1.25 17.94 -10.16
CA LEU A 99 -0.68 17.85 -8.82
C LEU A 99 0.25 16.65 -8.65
N SER A 100 1.25 16.78 -7.77
CA SER A 100 2.31 15.78 -7.58
C SER A 100 1.87 14.56 -6.74
N ASP A 101 0.85 14.70 -5.90
CA ASP A 101 0.41 13.67 -4.96
C ASP A 101 -0.01 12.36 -5.65
N GLY A 102 0.69 11.25 -5.33
CA GLY A 102 0.41 9.93 -5.89
C GLY A 102 -0.84 9.27 -5.28
N HIS A 103 -1.21 9.64 -4.07
CA HIS A 103 -2.37 9.11 -3.37
C HIS A 103 -3.65 9.95 -3.58
N LEU A 104 -3.54 11.19 -4.03
CA LEU A 104 -4.70 12.06 -4.21
C LEU A 104 -5.76 11.36 -5.07
N SER A 105 -6.97 11.41 -4.57
CA SER A 105 -8.13 11.03 -5.37
C SER A 105 -9.28 12.01 -5.15
N VAL A 106 -9.94 12.37 -6.23
CA VAL A 106 -11.13 13.24 -6.24
C VAL A 106 -12.26 12.45 -6.87
N ASN A 107 -13.36 12.28 -6.12
CA ASN A 107 -14.57 11.62 -6.60
C ASN A 107 -15.62 12.67 -6.96
N VAL A 108 -15.94 12.76 -8.23
CA VAL A 108 -16.91 13.69 -8.80
C VAL A 108 -18.21 12.94 -9.08
N ASN A 109 -19.35 13.48 -8.67
CA ASN A 109 -20.68 12.96 -8.98
C ASN A 109 -21.15 13.57 -10.31
N LEU A 110 -21.29 12.74 -11.33
CA LEU A 110 -21.64 13.21 -12.67
C LEU A 110 -23.15 13.29 -12.90
N LYS A 111 -23.92 12.35 -12.35
CA LYS A 111 -25.34 12.22 -12.65
C LYS A 111 -26.05 11.35 -11.62
N ASP A 112 -27.27 11.80 -11.24
CA ASP A 112 -28.26 10.90 -10.67
C ASP A 112 -28.88 10.10 -11.82
N ASP A 113 -28.58 8.80 -11.90
CA ASP A 113 -29.26 7.94 -12.85
C ASP A 113 -30.70 7.72 -12.35
N MET A 114 -31.67 8.39 -13.00
CA MET A 114 -33.10 8.26 -12.69
C MET A 114 -33.66 6.83 -12.85
N PHE A 115 -32.84 5.87 -13.30
CA PHE A 115 -33.21 4.49 -13.58
C PHE A 115 -32.52 3.44 -12.70
N ASP A 116 -32.37 3.69 -11.41
CA ASP A 116 -32.01 2.64 -10.42
C ASP A 116 -30.53 2.15 -10.43
N ARG A 117 -29.60 2.82 -11.09
CA ARG A 117 -28.19 2.42 -11.15
C ARG A 117 -27.24 3.18 -10.21
N GLY A 118 -27.78 4.07 -9.39
CA GLY A 118 -27.01 4.89 -8.44
C GLY A 118 -26.29 6.08 -9.10
N VAL A 119 -25.64 6.90 -8.27
CA VAL A 119 -24.86 8.06 -8.74
C VAL A 119 -23.65 7.57 -9.53
N GLN A 120 -23.54 8.00 -10.79
CA GLN A 120 -22.36 7.75 -11.58
C GLN A 120 -21.19 8.60 -11.05
N LYS A 121 -20.14 7.94 -10.58
CA LYS A 121 -18.96 8.59 -10.00
C LYS A 121 -17.81 8.59 -11.00
N PHE A 122 -17.18 9.73 -11.12
CA PHE A 122 -15.94 9.91 -11.85
C PHE A 122 -14.80 10.15 -10.88
N ARG A 123 -13.83 9.25 -10.87
CA ARG A 123 -12.65 9.37 -10.00
C ARG A 123 -11.49 9.97 -10.79
N ILE A 124 -10.76 10.90 -10.18
CA ILE A 124 -9.53 11.47 -10.73
C ILE A 124 -8.39 11.10 -9.78
N SER A 125 -7.28 10.55 -10.31
CA SER A 125 -6.09 10.20 -9.52
C SER A 125 -4.83 10.57 -10.30
N PRO A 126 -4.09 11.60 -9.87
CA PRO A 126 -2.88 12.06 -10.58
C PRO A 126 -1.83 10.96 -10.72
N GLY A 127 -1.64 10.13 -9.69
CA GLY A 127 -0.65 9.07 -9.71
C GLY A 127 -0.86 8.06 -10.84
N LEU A 128 -2.11 7.58 -11.02
CA LEU A 128 -2.43 6.65 -12.10
C LEU A 128 -2.35 7.31 -13.48
N VAL A 129 -2.80 8.56 -13.60
CA VAL A 129 -2.69 9.33 -14.85
C VAL A 129 -1.22 9.51 -15.24
N ARG A 130 -0.33 9.89 -14.32
CA ARG A 130 1.11 9.97 -14.58
C ARG A 130 1.69 8.63 -15.05
N LEU A 131 1.25 7.53 -14.46
CA LEU A 131 1.70 6.20 -14.86
C LEU A 131 1.31 5.90 -16.33
N ALA A 132 0.09 6.21 -16.74
CA ALA A 132 -0.37 6.07 -18.13
C ALA A 132 0.40 7.02 -19.08
N LYS A 133 0.63 8.26 -18.67
CA LYS A 133 1.39 9.25 -19.47
C LYS A 133 2.85 8.84 -19.72
N ARG A 134 3.45 8.01 -18.87
CA ARG A 134 4.79 7.42 -19.11
C ARG A 134 4.84 6.55 -20.37
N THR A 135 3.70 6.07 -20.87
CA THR A 135 3.60 5.30 -22.11
C THR A 135 3.40 6.14 -23.37
N GLY A 136 3.29 7.47 -23.23
CA GLY A 136 3.00 8.39 -24.30
C GLY A 136 1.52 8.64 -24.54
N THR A 137 0.62 8.12 -23.68
CA THR A 137 -0.82 8.37 -23.74
C THR A 137 -1.11 9.83 -23.38
N THR A 138 -1.98 10.47 -24.14
CA THR A 138 -2.36 11.87 -23.94
C THR A 138 -3.42 12.05 -22.87
N ASP A 139 -3.53 13.25 -22.31
CA ASP A 139 -4.58 13.59 -21.34
C ASP A 139 -5.99 13.42 -21.93
N ASP A 140 -6.18 13.73 -23.23
CA ASP A 140 -7.47 13.57 -23.90
C ASP A 140 -7.87 12.09 -24.01
N GLU A 141 -6.96 11.21 -24.43
CA GLU A 141 -7.20 9.77 -24.50
C GLU A 141 -7.52 9.18 -23.13
N ILE A 142 -6.84 9.64 -22.07
CA ILE A 142 -7.08 9.16 -20.71
C ILE A 142 -8.45 9.67 -20.23
N PHE A 143 -8.73 10.96 -20.39
CA PHE A 143 -10.02 11.55 -20.00
C PHE A 143 -11.19 10.83 -20.66
N ASP A 144 -11.16 10.67 -21.98
CA ASP A 144 -12.21 9.98 -22.75
C ASP A 144 -12.42 8.52 -22.29
N ALA A 145 -11.34 7.89 -21.80
CA ALA A 145 -11.40 6.52 -21.32
C ALA A 145 -12.04 6.37 -19.94
N VAL A 146 -11.94 7.40 -19.10
CA VAL A 146 -12.36 7.33 -17.69
C VAL A 146 -13.63 8.14 -17.42
N TYR A 147 -13.95 9.12 -18.27
CA TYR A 147 -15.17 9.90 -18.12
C TYR A 147 -16.41 9.02 -18.35
N GLY A 148 -17.38 9.12 -17.48
CA GLY A 148 -18.62 8.35 -17.56
C GLY A 148 -18.51 6.87 -17.21
N THR A 149 -17.40 6.42 -16.62
CA THR A 149 -17.21 5.02 -16.18
C THR A 149 -16.99 4.94 -14.66
N ASN A 150 -17.49 3.87 -14.05
CA ASN A 150 -17.28 3.58 -12.65
C ASN A 150 -15.96 2.82 -12.39
N ASP A 151 -15.27 2.37 -13.42
CA ASP A 151 -14.01 1.61 -13.30
C ASP A 151 -12.83 2.42 -13.83
N PHE A 152 -12.53 3.50 -13.11
CA PHE A 152 -11.41 4.38 -13.40
C PHE A 152 -10.07 3.63 -13.47
N THR A 153 -9.80 2.76 -12.49
CA THR A 153 -8.50 2.08 -12.39
C THR A 153 -8.25 1.15 -13.57
N SER A 154 -9.17 0.27 -13.90
CA SER A 154 -9.01 -0.66 -15.03
C SER A 154 -8.91 0.08 -16.36
N ASN A 155 -9.68 1.17 -16.53
CA ASN A 155 -9.62 1.97 -17.75
C ASN A 155 -8.30 2.70 -17.94
N ILE A 156 -7.65 3.15 -16.87
CA ILE A 156 -6.28 3.71 -16.97
C ILE A 156 -5.24 2.61 -17.18
N LEU A 157 -5.33 1.50 -16.45
CA LEU A 157 -4.33 0.43 -16.55
C LEU A 157 -4.26 -0.20 -17.93
N ARG A 158 -5.32 -0.13 -18.76
CA ARG A 158 -5.30 -0.60 -20.14
C ARG A 158 -4.31 0.14 -21.07
N PHE A 159 -3.88 1.34 -20.69
CA PHE A 159 -2.86 2.08 -21.43
C PHE A 159 -1.45 1.62 -21.14
N LEU A 160 -1.25 0.81 -20.10
CA LEU A 160 0.06 0.28 -19.77
C LEU A 160 0.44 -0.87 -20.69
N PRO A 161 1.73 -1.01 -21.05
CA PRO A 161 2.21 -2.16 -21.81
C PRO A 161 1.84 -3.48 -21.14
N GLU A 162 1.56 -4.49 -21.94
CA GLU A 162 1.25 -5.84 -21.46
C GLU A 162 2.33 -6.37 -20.52
N GLU A 163 3.59 -6.10 -20.82
CA GLU A 163 4.73 -6.47 -19.99
C GLU A 163 4.66 -5.85 -18.58
N THR A 164 4.32 -4.57 -18.51
CA THR A 164 4.14 -3.86 -17.23
C THR A 164 2.97 -4.46 -16.42
N MET A 165 1.87 -4.77 -17.10
CA MET A 165 0.71 -5.39 -16.46
C MET A 165 0.98 -6.82 -16.02
N ARG A 166 1.77 -7.58 -16.76
CA ARG A 166 2.21 -8.92 -16.36
C ARG A 166 3.08 -8.87 -15.11
N GLU A 167 4.03 -7.94 -15.04
CA GLU A 167 4.86 -7.75 -13.86
C GLU A 167 4.05 -7.38 -12.61
N LYS A 168 2.91 -6.67 -12.78
CA LYS A 168 1.99 -6.39 -11.68
C LYS A 168 1.24 -7.62 -11.19
N THR A 169 0.76 -8.45 -12.10
CA THR A 169 -0.17 -9.56 -11.82
C THR A 169 0.52 -10.89 -11.56
N GLN A 170 1.66 -11.10 -12.16
CA GLN A 170 2.53 -12.24 -11.90
C GLN A 170 3.53 -11.82 -10.83
N ASN A 171 3.06 -11.80 -9.58
CA ASN A 171 4.04 -11.71 -8.52
C ASN A 171 4.92 -12.99 -8.59
N ILE A 172 6.09 -12.88 -8.03
CA ILE A 172 7.11 -13.91 -8.06
C ILE A 172 6.66 -15.26 -7.50
N LEU A 173 5.64 -15.26 -6.64
CA LEU A 173 5.09 -16.49 -6.11
C LEU A 173 4.41 -17.32 -7.20
N SER A 174 3.72 -16.70 -8.14
CA SER A 174 3.14 -17.43 -9.28
C SER A 174 4.23 -17.94 -10.24
N TYR A 175 5.39 -17.27 -10.25
CA TYR A 175 6.48 -17.54 -11.15
C TYR A 175 7.52 -18.54 -10.58
N VAL A 176 8.15 -18.23 -9.45
CA VAL A 176 9.19 -19.08 -8.83
C VAL A 176 8.63 -20.44 -8.41
N TYR A 177 7.31 -20.53 -8.19
CA TYR A 177 6.67 -21.75 -7.67
C TYR A 177 5.66 -22.36 -8.63
N GLY A 178 5.43 -21.79 -9.83
CA GLY A 178 4.35 -22.22 -10.72
C GLY A 178 3.00 -22.17 -10.00
N PHE A 179 2.82 -21.22 -9.09
CA PHE A 179 1.61 -21.02 -8.31
C PHE A 179 0.55 -20.42 -9.23
N SER A 180 0.06 -21.19 -10.18
CA SER A 180 -1.21 -20.85 -10.80
C SER A 180 -2.31 -21.27 -9.84
N PHE A 181 -2.83 -20.34 -9.06
CA PHE A 181 -4.17 -20.43 -8.54
C PHE A 181 -5.12 -20.40 -9.77
N THR A 182 -5.12 -21.48 -10.54
CA THR A 182 -6.11 -21.63 -11.58
C THR A 182 -7.46 -21.70 -10.90
N LYS A 183 -8.44 -20.96 -11.44
CA LYS A 183 -9.86 -21.01 -11.05
C LYS A 183 -10.44 -22.44 -11.00
N ASP A 184 -9.69 -23.43 -11.44
CA ASP A 184 -10.06 -24.82 -11.57
C ASP A 184 -9.47 -25.77 -10.52
N ASN A 185 -8.94 -25.23 -9.40
CA ASN A 185 -8.56 -26.11 -8.30
C ASN A 185 -9.81 -26.59 -7.52
N ASN A 186 -10.49 -27.60 -8.11
CA ASN A 186 -11.71 -28.16 -7.54
C ASN A 186 -11.49 -28.72 -6.12
N ALA A 187 -10.31 -29.26 -5.83
CA ALA A 187 -9.98 -29.78 -4.49
C ALA A 187 -9.93 -28.66 -3.43
N LEU A 188 -9.42 -27.48 -3.77
CA LEU A 188 -9.44 -26.34 -2.86
C LEU A 188 -10.87 -25.81 -2.67
N LYS A 189 -11.66 -25.71 -3.75
CA LYS A 189 -13.09 -25.32 -3.67
C LYS A 189 -13.91 -26.30 -2.83
N GLU A 190 -13.69 -27.59 -2.99
CA GLU A 190 -14.39 -28.64 -2.25
C GLU A 190 -14.08 -28.55 -0.75
N ARG A 191 -12.82 -28.38 -0.37
CA ARG A 191 -12.41 -28.19 1.03
C ARG A 191 -12.88 -26.87 1.64
N ILE A 192 -12.89 -25.78 0.85
CA ILE A 192 -13.49 -24.52 1.28
C ILE A 192 -14.98 -24.71 1.54
N SER A 193 -15.70 -25.48 0.71
CA SER A 193 -17.12 -25.74 0.88
C SER A 193 -17.43 -26.66 2.06
N GLU A 194 -16.59 -27.66 2.34
CA GLU A 194 -16.73 -28.58 3.49
C GLU A 194 -16.59 -27.88 4.84
N HIS A 195 -15.93 -26.71 4.88
CA HIS A 195 -15.63 -25.99 6.10
C HIS A 195 -16.43 -24.69 6.22
N SER A 196 -17.58 -24.62 5.57
CA SER A 196 -18.47 -23.46 5.51
C SER A 196 -19.22 -23.13 6.81
N ASP A 197 -18.86 -23.72 7.95
CA ASP A 197 -19.52 -23.52 9.25
C ASP A 197 -19.38 -22.08 9.80
N HIS A 198 -18.56 -21.25 9.20
CA HIS A 198 -18.35 -19.85 9.56
C HIS A 198 -18.90 -18.87 8.52
N LYS A 199 -20.03 -19.22 7.88
CA LYS A 199 -20.77 -18.30 7.01
C LYS A 199 -21.33 -17.15 7.84
N ASN A 200 -20.78 -15.94 7.64
CA ASN A 200 -21.58 -14.74 7.85
C ASN A 200 -22.30 -14.41 6.53
N SER A 201 -23.27 -13.51 6.57
CA SER A 201 -24.02 -13.06 5.38
C SER A 201 -23.15 -12.40 4.29
N GLU A 202 -21.88 -12.13 4.55
CA GLU A 202 -20.92 -11.43 3.69
C GLU A 202 -19.87 -12.36 3.06
N GLY A 203 -19.86 -13.63 3.43
CA GLY A 203 -18.84 -14.60 3.01
C GLY A 203 -17.99 -15.09 4.18
N TYR A 204 -16.86 -15.71 3.87
CA TYR A 204 -15.92 -16.21 4.88
C TYR A 204 -14.47 -15.99 4.46
N THR A 205 -13.59 -15.89 5.44
CA THR A 205 -12.15 -15.78 5.27
C THR A 205 -11.48 -17.12 5.60
N VAL A 206 -10.58 -17.56 4.74
CA VAL A 206 -9.76 -18.77 4.96
C VAL A 206 -8.31 -18.38 4.92
N LEU A 207 -7.56 -18.67 5.98
CA LEU A 207 -6.11 -18.51 5.99
C LEU A 207 -5.44 -19.86 5.77
N LEU A 208 -4.66 -19.95 4.73
CA LEU A 208 -3.77 -21.08 4.44
C LEU A 208 -2.36 -20.69 4.92
N TYR A 209 -1.80 -21.54 5.77
CA TYR A 209 -0.44 -21.36 6.25
C TYR A 209 0.34 -22.66 6.10
N SER A 210 1.60 -22.57 5.69
CA SER A 210 2.47 -23.72 5.53
C SER A 210 3.92 -23.32 5.70
N LYS A 211 4.70 -24.25 6.24
CA LYS A 211 6.15 -24.17 6.25
C LYS A 211 6.77 -25.47 5.77
N GLY A 212 7.93 -25.36 5.15
CA GLY A 212 8.68 -26.50 4.63
C GLY A 212 10.09 -26.53 5.20
N HIS A 213 10.50 -27.70 5.62
CA HIS A 213 11.88 -28.05 5.87
C HIS A 213 12.20 -29.33 5.09
N PRO A 214 13.35 -29.47 4.42
CA PRO A 214 13.64 -30.64 3.58
C PRO A 214 13.55 -31.97 4.29
N GLU A 215 13.80 -31.98 5.60
CA GLU A 215 13.86 -33.22 6.43
C GLU A 215 12.57 -33.48 7.22
N GLU A 216 11.70 -32.50 7.36
CA GLU A 216 10.44 -32.63 8.09
C GLU A 216 9.28 -32.44 7.13
N GLY A 217 8.56 -33.47 6.82
CA GLY A 217 7.35 -33.37 5.99
C GLY A 217 6.44 -32.24 6.50
N THR A 218 5.74 -31.59 5.59
CA THR A 218 4.90 -30.41 5.87
C THR A 218 3.95 -30.68 7.03
N VAL A 219 4.08 -29.91 8.09
CA VAL A 219 3.22 -30.00 9.27
C VAL A 219 2.13 -28.95 9.16
N GLY A 220 0.92 -29.37 8.79
CA GLY A 220 -0.29 -28.58 9.02
C GLY A 220 -0.61 -28.59 10.52
N LYS A 221 -0.86 -27.42 11.13
CA LYS A 221 -1.39 -27.33 12.49
C LYS A 221 -2.81 -26.80 12.44
N ASP A 222 -3.67 -27.37 13.29
CA ASP A 222 -5.02 -26.87 13.52
C ASP A 222 -4.95 -25.75 14.59
N TRP A 223 -5.44 -24.55 14.27
CA TRP A 223 -5.35 -23.37 15.10
C TRP A 223 -6.76 -22.86 15.47
N GLY A 224 -7.53 -23.70 16.06
CA GLY A 224 -8.86 -23.35 16.53
C GLY A 224 -9.86 -23.12 15.39
N ASN A 225 -10.37 -21.90 15.24
CA ASN A 225 -11.39 -21.58 14.23
C ASN A 225 -10.83 -21.36 12.81
N VAL A 226 -9.50 -21.32 12.65
CA VAL A 226 -8.84 -21.28 11.35
C VAL A 226 -8.51 -22.69 10.93
N LYS A 227 -9.24 -23.25 9.98
CA LYS A 227 -8.98 -24.59 9.49
C LYS A 227 -7.89 -24.56 8.44
N TYR A 228 -6.84 -25.33 8.71
CA TYR A 228 -5.69 -25.52 7.86
C TYR A 228 -5.99 -26.41 6.69
N PHE A 229 -5.62 -25.95 5.54
CA PHE A 229 -5.35 -26.83 4.43
C PHE A 229 -3.84 -27.01 4.31
N SER A 230 -3.38 -28.25 4.36
CA SER A 230 -2.01 -28.55 4.00
C SER A 230 -1.77 -28.00 2.58
N THR A 231 -0.93 -26.98 2.45
CA THR A 231 -0.49 -26.50 1.16
C THR A 231 0.33 -27.54 0.41
N ASN A 232 0.69 -28.70 1.06
CA ASN A 232 1.29 -29.84 0.35
C ASN A 232 0.46 -30.28 -0.85
N GLU A 233 -0.85 -30.20 -0.80
CA GLU A 233 -1.67 -30.54 -1.98
C GLU A 233 -1.63 -29.42 -3.03
N VAL A 234 -1.51 -28.17 -2.60
CA VAL A 234 -1.32 -27.02 -3.47
C VAL A 234 0.13 -26.95 -3.97
N LEU A 235 1.12 -27.26 -3.13
CA LEU A 235 2.55 -27.27 -3.46
C LEU A 235 3.06 -28.59 -4.06
N LYS A 236 2.35 -29.70 -3.93
CA LYS A 236 2.68 -30.96 -4.62
C LYS A 236 2.76 -30.83 -6.13
N ALA A 237 2.10 -29.83 -6.71
CA ALA A 237 2.25 -29.49 -8.11
C ALA A 237 3.61 -28.86 -8.45
N ASN A 238 4.41 -28.44 -7.43
CA ASN A 238 5.67 -27.72 -7.62
C ASN A 238 6.76 -28.19 -6.67
N ALA A 239 7.53 -29.17 -7.09
CA ALA A 239 8.76 -29.63 -6.42
C ALA A 239 9.82 -28.50 -6.30
N SER A 240 9.71 -27.45 -7.10
CA SER A 240 10.73 -26.40 -7.24
C SER A 240 10.96 -25.54 -5.99
N VAL A 241 9.96 -25.37 -5.10
CA VAL A 241 10.17 -24.61 -3.85
C VAL A 241 11.22 -25.27 -2.98
N ASN A 242 11.08 -26.58 -2.76
CA ASN A 242 12.03 -27.36 -1.95
C ASN A 242 13.39 -27.55 -2.65
N ASP A 243 13.45 -27.38 -3.97
CA ASP A 243 14.72 -27.39 -4.70
C ASP A 243 15.48 -26.08 -4.53
N PHE A 244 14.77 -24.96 -4.43
CA PHE A 244 15.37 -23.63 -4.36
C PHE A 244 15.62 -23.14 -2.91
N PHE A 245 14.73 -23.49 -1.95
CA PHE A 245 14.83 -23.06 -0.55
C PHE A 245 15.14 -24.23 0.39
N SER A 246 16.01 -23.97 1.36
CA SER A 246 16.32 -24.92 2.46
C SER A 246 15.25 -24.91 3.55
N SER A 247 14.70 -23.74 3.81
CA SER A 247 13.54 -23.52 4.69
C SER A 247 12.65 -22.44 4.11
N TRP A 248 11.36 -22.52 4.37
CA TRP A 248 10.40 -21.52 3.87
C TRP A 248 9.11 -21.50 4.68
N THR A 249 8.38 -20.38 4.59
CA THR A 249 7.03 -20.21 5.12
C THR A 249 6.15 -19.47 4.12
N LEU A 250 4.88 -19.84 4.06
CA LEU A 250 3.88 -19.28 3.14
C LEU A 250 2.57 -19.02 3.88
N MET A 251 1.98 -17.87 3.64
CA MET A 251 0.64 -17.52 4.10
C MET A 251 -0.19 -17.01 2.92
N ILE A 252 -1.42 -17.52 2.80
CA ILE A 252 -2.40 -17.06 1.82
C ILE A 252 -3.72 -16.82 2.53
N VAL A 253 -4.30 -15.65 2.35
CA VAL A 253 -5.63 -15.31 2.85
C VAL A 253 -6.60 -15.26 1.67
N LEU A 254 -7.64 -16.08 1.74
CA LEU A 254 -8.70 -16.16 0.75
C LEU A 254 -9.97 -15.54 1.32
N LYS A 255 -10.62 -14.69 0.55
CA LYS A 255 -11.97 -14.21 0.83
C LYS A 255 -12.96 -14.81 -0.15
N THR A 256 -14.10 -15.22 0.36
CA THR A 256 -15.23 -15.63 -0.44
C THR A 256 -16.35 -14.62 -0.32
N SER A 257 -16.99 -14.31 -1.44
CA SER A 257 -18.18 -13.47 -1.47
C SER A 257 -19.33 -14.21 -2.14
N LEU A 258 -20.56 -14.00 -1.66
CA LEU A 258 -21.76 -14.48 -2.34
C LEU A 258 -21.94 -13.72 -3.65
N SER A 259 -22.24 -14.45 -4.71
CA SER A 259 -22.63 -13.84 -5.98
C SER A 259 -23.93 -13.05 -5.82
N SER A 260 -23.98 -11.85 -6.39
CA SER A 260 -25.16 -10.97 -6.35
C SER A 260 -26.35 -11.44 -7.19
N ASP A 261 -26.23 -12.60 -7.88
CA ASP A 261 -27.24 -13.13 -8.80
C ASP A 261 -28.30 -14.04 -8.14
N GLY A 262 -28.28 -14.15 -6.80
CA GLY A 262 -29.25 -14.96 -6.05
C GLY A 262 -29.02 -16.48 -6.12
N ASN A 263 -28.02 -16.94 -6.87
CA ASN A 263 -27.53 -18.31 -6.78
C ASN A 263 -26.49 -18.39 -5.67
N GLU A 264 -26.53 -19.44 -4.86
CA GLU A 264 -25.54 -19.67 -3.77
C GLU A 264 -24.14 -20.02 -4.36
N THR A 265 -23.68 -19.24 -5.34
CA THR A 265 -22.34 -19.38 -5.91
C THR A 265 -21.39 -18.44 -5.20
N TYR A 266 -20.33 -18.99 -4.62
CA TYR A 266 -19.27 -18.22 -3.98
C TYR A 266 -18.15 -17.94 -4.97
N THR A 267 -17.74 -16.68 -5.05
CA THR A 267 -16.49 -16.30 -5.72
C THR A 267 -15.39 -16.25 -4.68
N THR A 268 -14.28 -16.92 -4.94
CA THR A 268 -13.09 -16.90 -4.06
C THR A 268 -12.01 -16.04 -4.69
N SER A 269 -11.48 -15.09 -3.92
CA SER A 269 -10.36 -14.24 -4.31
C SER A 269 -9.22 -14.34 -3.30
N ILE A 270 -7.99 -14.14 -3.77
CA ILE A 270 -6.84 -13.95 -2.88
C ILE A 270 -6.91 -12.52 -2.34
N ASP A 271 -7.02 -12.39 -1.02
CA ASP A 271 -7.01 -11.10 -0.33
C ASP A 271 -5.59 -10.68 0.07
N ALA A 272 -4.81 -11.63 0.56
CA ALA A 272 -3.42 -11.40 0.93
C ALA A 272 -2.56 -12.64 0.69
N MET A 273 -1.28 -12.42 0.45
CA MET A 273 -0.29 -13.49 0.31
C MET A 273 1.07 -13.00 0.80
N ALA A 274 1.80 -13.86 1.51
CA ALA A 274 3.16 -13.60 1.95
C ALA A 274 3.98 -14.89 1.89
N PHE A 275 5.24 -14.75 1.47
CA PHE A 275 6.21 -15.83 1.41
C PHE A 275 7.55 -15.36 1.97
N ALA A 276 8.25 -16.24 2.68
CA ALA A 276 9.65 -16.06 3.06
C ALA A 276 10.39 -17.38 2.96
N GLY A 277 11.70 -17.34 2.62
CA GLY A 277 12.52 -18.52 2.53
C GLY A 277 14.01 -18.22 2.57
N LEU A 278 14.82 -19.23 2.89
CA LEU A 278 16.28 -19.21 2.84
C LEU A 278 16.74 -20.01 1.62
N THR A 279 17.49 -19.40 0.70
CA THR A 279 17.97 -20.07 -0.50
C THR A 279 19.02 -21.14 -0.15
N LYS A 280 18.92 -22.35 -0.77
CA LYS A 280 19.83 -23.47 -0.51
C LYS A 280 21.28 -23.19 -0.86
N GLU A 281 21.50 -22.63 -2.05
CA GLU A 281 22.86 -22.51 -2.59
C GLU A 281 23.65 -21.34 -2.01
N SER A 282 22.94 -20.30 -1.57
CA SER A 282 23.58 -19.02 -1.21
C SER A 282 23.21 -18.49 0.16
N ASN A 283 22.31 -19.16 0.90
CA ASN A 283 21.85 -18.72 2.22
C ASN A 283 21.35 -17.25 2.24
N ILE A 284 20.63 -16.85 1.19
CA ILE A 284 20.01 -15.52 1.12
C ILE A 284 18.57 -15.65 1.63
N VAL A 285 18.21 -14.79 2.57
CA VAL A 285 16.81 -14.64 3.00
C VAL A 285 16.05 -13.92 1.89
N TYR A 286 14.96 -14.51 1.43
CA TYR A 286 14.06 -13.91 0.46
C TYR A 286 12.66 -13.75 1.05
N THR A 287 12.00 -12.62 0.77
CA THR A 287 10.60 -12.44 1.12
C THR A 287 9.87 -11.64 0.06
N THR A 288 8.59 -11.96 -0.12
CA THR A 288 7.64 -11.17 -0.91
C THR A 288 6.25 -11.26 -0.29
N PHE A 289 5.46 -10.22 -0.46
CA PHE A 289 4.09 -10.14 0.05
C PHE A 289 3.26 -9.18 -0.78
N SER A 290 1.97 -9.46 -0.91
CA SER A 290 1.05 -8.71 -1.79
C SER A 290 0.73 -7.31 -1.28
N GLY A 291 0.88 -7.05 0.03
CA GLY A 291 0.62 -5.76 0.67
C GLY A 291 1.02 -5.78 2.14
N PHE A 292 1.13 -4.61 2.74
CA PHE A 292 1.35 -4.42 4.16
C PHE A 292 0.00 -4.53 4.89
N VAL A 293 -0.47 -5.74 5.11
CA VAL A 293 -1.81 -6.07 5.65
C VAL A 293 -1.76 -6.81 6.99
N PHE A 294 -0.59 -7.08 7.51
CA PHE A 294 -0.36 -7.91 8.71
C PHE A 294 -1.07 -7.35 9.94
N THR A 295 -1.04 -6.02 10.14
CA THR A 295 -1.76 -5.36 11.24
C THR A 295 -3.26 -5.70 11.20
N GLY A 296 -3.90 -5.60 10.04
CA GLY A 296 -5.31 -5.97 9.88
C GLY A 296 -5.57 -7.46 10.13
N LEU A 297 -4.70 -8.32 9.61
CA LEU A 297 -4.79 -9.77 9.81
C LEU A 297 -4.57 -10.19 11.28
N ILE A 298 -3.75 -9.46 12.02
CA ILE A 298 -3.53 -9.68 13.47
C ILE A 298 -4.75 -9.22 14.28
N GLN A 299 -5.43 -8.16 13.87
CA GLN A 299 -6.64 -7.67 14.53
C GLN A 299 -7.84 -8.61 14.33
N ASP A 300 -7.89 -9.31 13.20
CA ASP A 300 -8.94 -10.29 12.91
C ASP A 300 -8.63 -11.63 13.62
N GLU A 301 -9.56 -12.09 14.47
CA GLU A 301 -9.42 -13.34 15.23
C GLU A 301 -9.26 -14.57 14.33
N SER A 302 -9.88 -14.56 13.15
CA SER A 302 -9.84 -15.68 12.21
C SER A 302 -8.48 -15.87 11.54
N THR A 303 -7.68 -14.80 11.40
CA THR A 303 -6.38 -14.82 10.71
C THR A 303 -5.19 -14.62 11.65
N ARG A 304 -5.41 -14.08 12.85
CA ARG A 304 -4.38 -13.70 13.82
C ARG A 304 -3.31 -14.77 14.06
N THR A 305 -3.75 -15.97 14.40
CA THR A 305 -2.83 -17.04 14.81
C THR A 305 -1.95 -17.53 13.66
N GLY A 306 -2.52 -17.66 12.46
CA GLY A 306 -1.74 -18.02 11.28
C GLY A 306 -0.78 -16.92 10.84
N THR A 307 -1.17 -15.67 11.01
CA THR A 307 -0.31 -14.51 10.76
C THR A 307 0.88 -14.48 11.71
N TYR A 308 0.65 -14.72 13.00
CA TYR A 308 1.74 -14.88 13.97
C TYR A 308 2.67 -16.05 13.63
N GLY A 309 2.09 -17.17 13.18
CA GLY A 309 2.88 -18.33 12.73
C GLY A 309 3.82 -17.96 11.59
N PHE A 310 3.31 -17.27 10.55
CA PHE A 310 4.13 -16.80 9.43
C PHE A 310 5.24 -15.86 9.89
N LEU A 311 4.92 -14.86 10.72
CA LEU A 311 5.90 -13.88 11.19
C LEU A 311 6.98 -14.53 12.07
N SER A 312 6.60 -15.50 12.93
CA SER A 312 7.54 -16.26 13.75
C SER A 312 8.49 -17.10 12.90
N ASP A 313 7.97 -17.83 11.91
CA ASP A 313 8.84 -18.62 11.01
C ASP A 313 9.74 -17.69 10.15
N PHE A 314 9.25 -16.52 9.75
CA PHE A 314 10.07 -15.56 9.03
C PHE A 314 11.20 -15.00 9.91
N HIS A 315 10.94 -14.78 11.21
CA HIS A 315 11.99 -14.45 12.16
C HIS A 315 13.04 -15.55 12.25
N ASP A 316 12.63 -16.82 12.41
CA ASP A 316 13.54 -17.96 12.48
C ASP A 316 14.42 -18.09 11.21
N ILE A 317 13.84 -17.85 10.04
CA ILE A 317 14.57 -17.82 8.77
C ILE A 317 15.63 -16.70 8.77
N LYS A 318 15.29 -15.50 9.22
CA LYS A 318 16.22 -14.36 9.35
C LYS A 318 17.30 -14.61 10.40
N ALA A 319 17.00 -15.35 11.46
CA ALA A 319 17.94 -15.68 12.53
C ALA A 319 18.92 -16.79 12.16
N THR A 320 18.78 -17.42 10.96
CA THR A 320 19.70 -18.46 10.51
C THR A 320 21.15 -17.95 10.47
N PRO A 321 22.10 -18.57 11.22
CA PRO A 321 23.45 -18.01 11.39
C PRO A 321 24.23 -17.80 10.10
N ASP A 322 24.03 -18.68 9.12
CA ASP A 322 24.73 -18.65 7.84
C ASP A 322 24.08 -17.74 6.79
N ALA A 323 22.98 -17.05 7.13
CA ALA A 323 22.34 -16.12 6.22
C ALA A 323 23.29 -14.95 5.88
N ILE A 324 23.55 -14.75 4.59
CA ILE A 324 24.54 -13.78 4.10
C ILE A 324 23.94 -12.41 3.77
N GLY A 325 22.64 -12.31 3.64
CA GLY A 325 21.91 -11.09 3.32
C GLY A 325 20.43 -11.37 3.04
N MET A 326 19.72 -10.32 2.63
CA MET A 326 18.28 -10.40 2.43
C MET A 326 17.84 -9.72 1.13
N VAL A 327 16.86 -10.30 0.45
CA VAL A 327 16.14 -9.74 -0.69
C VAL A 327 14.67 -9.61 -0.34
N VAL A 328 14.15 -8.39 -0.43
CA VAL A 328 12.73 -8.06 -0.24
C VAL A 328 12.13 -7.67 -1.58
N ASP A 329 11.17 -8.44 -2.07
CA ASP A 329 10.50 -8.16 -3.34
C ASP A 329 9.16 -7.50 -3.10
N VAL A 330 9.09 -6.20 -3.38
CA VAL A 330 7.87 -5.38 -3.24
C VAL A 330 7.30 -4.95 -4.60
N ARG A 331 7.62 -5.65 -5.67
CA ARG A 331 7.00 -5.42 -6.97
C ARG A 331 5.51 -5.71 -6.89
N GLY A 332 4.69 -4.82 -7.45
CA GLY A 332 3.23 -4.94 -7.39
C GLY A 332 2.60 -4.71 -6.01
N ASN A 333 3.39 -4.36 -5.00
CA ASN A 333 2.92 -4.12 -3.63
C ASN A 333 2.39 -2.69 -3.48
N GLY A 334 1.09 -2.55 -3.24
CA GLY A 334 0.42 -1.25 -3.10
C GLY A 334 0.61 -0.55 -1.75
N GLY A 335 1.43 -1.09 -0.85
CA GLY A 335 1.61 -0.52 0.49
C GLY A 335 0.63 -1.10 1.52
N GLY A 336 0.23 -0.29 2.51
CA GLY A 336 -0.67 -0.65 3.60
C GLY A 336 -0.23 -0.11 4.96
N TYR A 337 -0.43 -0.86 6.03
CA TYR A 337 -0.20 -0.42 7.41
C TYR A 337 1.26 -0.12 7.73
N ASN A 338 1.53 1.04 8.32
CA ASN A 338 2.87 1.47 8.68
C ASN A 338 3.55 0.56 9.71
N LEU A 339 2.78 0.02 10.66
CA LEU A 339 3.28 -0.88 11.71
C LEU A 339 3.83 -2.19 11.14
N ASP A 340 3.42 -2.60 9.96
CA ASP A 340 3.86 -3.85 9.36
C ASP A 340 5.36 -3.88 9.04
N ARG A 341 6.00 -2.72 8.86
CA ARG A 341 7.47 -2.65 8.75
C ARG A 341 8.17 -3.12 10.02
N GLU A 342 7.61 -2.78 11.18
CA GLU A 342 8.12 -3.26 12.49
C GLU A 342 8.00 -4.78 12.57
N TYR A 343 6.85 -5.36 12.19
CA TYR A 343 6.66 -6.80 12.16
C TYR A 343 7.61 -7.54 11.20
N LEU A 344 7.89 -6.95 10.05
CA LEU A 344 8.69 -7.60 9.01
C LEU A 344 10.20 -7.40 9.19
N PHE A 345 10.61 -6.21 9.65
CA PHE A 345 12.01 -5.79 9.61
C PHE A 345 12.54 -5.22 10.93
N GLY A 346 11.70 -5.05 11.96
CA GLY A 346 12.15 -4.52 13.25
C GLY A 346 13.22 -5.39 13.90
N ASP A 347 13.09 -6.71 13.79
CA ASP A 347 14.01 -7.70 14.37
C ASP A 347 15.39 -7.76 13.69
N ILE A 348 15.58 -7.13 12.54
CA ILE A 348 16.93 -6.98 11.94
C ILE A 348 17.65 -5.72 12.42
N MET A 349 16.99 -4.82 13.14
CA MET A 349 17.57 -3.56 13.60
C MET A 349 18.36 -3.74 14.90
N LYS A 350 19.56 -3.16 14.98
CA LYS A 350 20.39 -3.16 16.20
C LYS A 350 19.94 -2.13 17.27
N GLY A 351 18.94 -1.36 16.96
CA GLY A 351 18.37 -0.31 17.76
C GLY A 351 17.47 0.57 16.90
N LYS A 352 16.98 1.64 17.48
CA LYS A 352 16.17 2.63 16.77
C LYS A 352 16.91 3.17 15.54
N HIS A 353 16.42 2.88 14.34
CA HIS A 353 17.06 3.23 13.07
C HIS A 353 16.25 4.28 12.32
N LEU A 354 16.88 5.43 12.04
CA LEU A 354 16.30 6.54 11.28
C LEU A 354 16.34 6.21 9.78
N PHE A 355 15.20 6.34 9.10
CA PHE A 355 15.15 6.11 7.66
C PHE A 355 14.45 7.22 6.84
N GLY A 356 13.98 8.27 7.48
CA GLY A 356 13.38 9.43 6.83
C GLY A 356 12.82 10.43 7.83
N TYR A 357 12.10 11.40 7.31
CA TYR A 357 11.38 12.39 8.10
C TYR A 357 9.98 12.57 7.56
N GLN A 358 9.10 13.09 8.42
CA GLN A 358 7.73 13.45 8.03
C GLN A 358 7.37 14.84 8.54
N LYS A 359 6.45 15.50 7.84
CA LYS A 359 5.77 16.70 8.34
C LYS A 359 4.29 16.64 7.99
N THR A 360 3.49 17.30 8.83
CA THR A 360 2.04 17.33 8.74
C THR A 360 1.53 18.75 8.64
N LYS A 361 0.31 18.95 8.19
CA LYS A 361 -0.40 20.23 8.33
C LYS A 361 -0.67 20.49 9.79
N THR A 362 -0.52 21.76 10.22
CA THR A 362 -0.74 22.21 11.60
C THR A 362 -1.74 23.38 11.69
N GLY A 363 -2.19 23.92 10.57
CA GLY A 363 -3.13 25.03 10.48
C GLY A 363 -3.83 25.11 9.14
N ASP A 364 -4.66 26.12 8.97
CA ASP A 364 -5.54 26.28 7.79
C ASP A 364 -4.85 27.02 6.63
N ASN A 365 -3.66 27.62 6.84
CA ASN A 365 -2.93 28.25 5.75
C ASN A 365 -2.16 27.21 4.93
N ARG A 366 -1.95 27.50 3.66
CA ARG A 366 -1.29 26.61 2.67
C ARG A 366 0.01 26.01 3.18
N LEU A 367 0.85 26.77 3.84
CA LEU A 367 2.18 26.39 4.29
C LEU A 367 2.29 26.18 5.83
N ASP A 368 1.18 26.03 6.52
CA ASP A 368 1.19 25.75 7.95
C ASP A 368 1.59 24.28 8.20
N TYR A 369 2.87 24.03 8.34
CA TYR A 369 3.45 22.72 8.57
C TYR A 369 4.08 22.57 9.94
N SER A 370 4.12 21.34 10.44
CA SER A 370 5.00 20.97 11.54
C SER A 370 6.48 21.09 11.13
N ALA A 371 7.38 21.08 12.11
CA ALA A 371 8.77 20.76 11.83
C ALA A 371 8.88 19.35 11.23
N LEU A 372 9.98 19.07 10.52
CA LEU A 372 10.32 17.72 10.10
C LEU A 372 10.57 16.84 11.34
N LEU A 373 9.76 15.81 11.50
CA LEU A 373 9.85 14.84 12.58
C LEU A 373 10.50 13.57 12.06
N PRO A 374 11.49 13.02 12.79
CA PRO A 374 12.18 11.81 12.33
C PRO A 374 11.27 10.59 12.33
N VAL A 375 11.37 9.78 11.28
CA VAL A 375 10.69 8.50 11.15
C VAL A 375 11.68 7.38 11.37
N TYR A 376 11.37 6.53 12.33
CA TYR A 376 12.24 5.44 12.72
C TYR A 376 11.57 4.09 12.50
N ILE A 377 12.39 3.05 12.37
CA ILE A 377 12.01 1.67 12.62
C ILE A 377 12.64 1.22 13.94
N HIS A 378 11.88 0.49 14.74
CA HIS A 378 12.29 0.08 16.09
C HIS A 378 12.43 -1.44 16.18
N PRO A 379 13.46 -1.97 16.85
CA PRO A 379 13.52 -3.39 17.21
C PRO A 379 12.57 -3.73 18.36
N GLU A 380 11.96 -2.74 18.99
CA GLU A 380 11.22 -2.86 20.23
C GLU A 380 9.82 -3.42 20.01
N ALA A 381 9.67 -4.34 20.48
CA ALA A 381 9.68 -5.30 21.51
C ALA A 381 8.32 -5.56 22.18
N GLU A 382 7.45 -4.61 22.50
CA GLU A 382 6.09 -4.94 22.97
C GLU A 382 5.28 -5.61 21.85
N THR A 383 5.45 -5.14 20.63
CA THR A 383 4.78 -5.70 19.47
C THR A 383 5.46 -6.97 18.96
N LEU A 384 6.80 -7.00 18.92
CA LEU A 384 7.56 -8.14 18.42
C LEU A 384 7.70 -9.24 19.48
N GLY A 385 7.91 -8.91 20.74
CA GLY A 385 8.01 -9.87 21.83
C GLY A 385 6.75 -10.69 22.06
N SER A 386 5.58 -10.13 21.71
CA SER A 386 4.34 -10.91 21.71
C SER A 386 4.25 -11.92 20.58
N ILE A 387 5.01 -11.72 19.49
CA ILE A 387 5.05 -12.60 18.32
C ILE A 387 6.17 -13.62 18.43
N TYR A 388 7.38 -13.16 18.74
CA TYR A 388 8.60 -13.98 18.67
C TYR A 388 9.08 -14.53 20.01
N GLY A 389 8.60 -13.98 21.14
CA GLY A 389 9.04 -14.38 22.47
C GLY A 389 10.47 -13.92 22.83
N ASP A 390 11.29 -13.58 21.85
CA ASP A 390 12.63 -13.02 21.94
C ASP A 390 12.74 -11.85 20.97
N THR A 391 13.43 -10.77 21.39
CA THR A 391 13.56 -9.54 20.62
C THR A 391 15.00 -9.23 20.26
N ASP A 392 15.91 -10.17 20.42
CA ASP A 392 17.28 -10.00 19.99
C ASP A 392 17.35 -9.82 18.48
N ALA A 393 18.05 -8.76 18.06
CA ALA A 393 18.25 -8.46 16.66
C ALA A 393 18.95 -9.63 15.94
N THR A 394 18.49 -9.94 14.75
CA THR A 394 19.19 -10.88 13.89
C THR A 394 20.52 -10.29 13.45
N HIS A 395 21.43 -11.14 12.93
CA HIS A 395 22.75 -10.69 12.45
C HIS A 395 22.69 -9.99 11.07
N LEU A 396 21.49 -9.75 10.52
CA LEU A 396 21.31 -9.24 9.16
C LEU A 396 21.50 -7.72 9.00
N TYR A 397 21.56 -6.95 10.10
CA TYR A 397 21.71 -5.49 10.03
C TYR A 397 22.92 -5.02 9.21
N ASP A 398 24.07 -5.63 9.38
CA ASP A 398 25.32 -5.30 8.67
C ASP A 398 25.51 -6.12 7.37
N LYS A 399 24.51 -6.88 6.96
CA LYS A 399 24.52 -7.67 5.75
C LYS A 399 23.84 -6.93 4.60
N PRO A 400 24.09 -7.33 3.33
CA PRO A 400 23.38 -6.77 2.20
C PRO A 400 21.87 -6.90 2.31
N PHE A 401 21.17 -5.80 2.09
CA PHE A 401 19.71 -5.70 2.14
C PHE A 401 19.21 -5.10 0.81
N ALA A 402 18.72 -5.93 -0.10
CA ALA A 402 18.22 -5.52 -1.40
C ALA A 402 16.70 -5.43 -1.41
N VAL A 403 16.15 -4.37 -2.00
CA VAL A 403 14.71 -4.22 -2.25
C VAL A 403 14.47 -4.21 -3.76
N VAL A 404 13.67 -5.14 -4.25
CA VAL A 404 13.30 -5.25 -5.67
C VAL A 404 11.99 -4.51 -5.92
N THR A 405 12.00 -3.57 -6.87
CA THR A 405 10.89 -2.64 -7.10
C THR A 405 10.46 -2.56 -8.56
N ASN A 406 9.23 -2.07 -8.76
CA ASN A 406 8.70 -1.62 -10.05
C ASN A 406 7.74 -0.43 -9.87
N CYS A 407 7.13 0.03 -10.96
CA CYS A 407 6.22 1.17 -10.93
C CYS A 407 4.90 0.93 -10.18
N PHE A 408 4.65 -0.27 -9.67
CA PHE A 408 3.53 -0.63 -8.80
C PHE A 408 3.95 -0.82 -7.33
N SER A 409 5.21 -0.53 -6.99
CA SER A 409 5.65 -0.43 -5.60
C SER A 409 5.22 0.94 -5.07
N VAL A 410 4.23 0.97 -4.16
CA VAL A 410 3.54 2.19 -3.72
C VAL A 410 3.58 2.31 -2.20
N SER A 411 3.56 3.52 -1.67
CA SER A 411 3.29 3.82 -0.25
C SER A 411 4.28 3.10 0.68
N ASN A 412 3.83 2.20 1.53
CA ASN A 412 4.69 1.48 2.47
C ASN A 412 5.76 0.61 1.78
N ALA A 413 5.53 0.18 0.55
CA ALA A 413 6.57 -0.46 -0.28
C ALA A 413 7.71 0.54 -0.60
N GLU A 414 7.39 1.80 -0.87
CA GLU A 414 8.38 2.87 -1.08
C GLU A 414 9.10 3.24 0.22
N MET A 415 8.39 3.20 1.37
CA MET A 415 9.01 3.37 2.68
C MET A 415 10.04 2.27 2.99
N THR A 416 9.82 1.05 2.49
CA THR A 416 10.81 -0.05 2.58
C THR A 416 12.05 0.25 1.73
N VAL A 417 11.88 0.94 0.62
CA VAL A 417 13.02 1.46 -0.18
C VAL A 417 13.81 2.50 0.60
N LEU A 418 13.13 3.46 1.25
CA LEU A 418 13.82 4.46 2.08
C LEU A 418 14.57 3.80 3.24
N LEU A 419 13.97 2.78 3.86
CA LEU A 419 14.65 1.97 4.88
C LEU A 419 15.91 1.32 4.30
N ALA A 420 15.83 0.64 3.16
CA ALA A 420 16.99 0.02 2.52
C ALA A 420 18.09 1.04 2.24
N LYS A 421 17.75 2.16 1.60
CA LYS A 421 18.73 3.23 1.27
C LYS A 421 19.38 3.88 2.51
N SER A 422 18.80 3.74 3.69
CA SER A 422 19.35 4.23 4.95
C SER A 422 20.21 3.19 5.69
N MET A 423 20.15 1.91 5.28
CA MET A 423 20.94 0.84 5.91
C MET A 423 22.39 0.83 5.43
N PRO A 424 23.35 0.29 6.25
CA PRO A 424 24.77 0.28 5.91
C PRO A 424 25.11 -0.37 4.57
N LYS A 425 24.38 -1.42 4.19
CA LYS A 425 24.51 -2.16 2.93
C LYS A 425 23.13 -2.35 2.31
N GLY A 426 22.41 -1.26 2.08
CA GLY A 426 21.09 -1.29 1.45
C GLY A 426 21.16 -0.91 -0.02
N CYS A 427 20.26 -1.45 -0.85
CA CYS A 427 20.21 -1.21 -2.29
C CYS A 427 18.78 -1.39 -2.83
N GLN A 428 18.35 -0.46 -3.66
CA GLN A 428 17.15 -0.63 -4.49
C GLN A 428 17.52 -1.14 -5.87
N ILE A 429 16.88 -2.21 -6.32
CA ILE A 429 17.16 -2.86 -7.61
C ILE A 429 15.88 -3.00 -8.41
N GLY A 430 15.93 -2.73 -9.72
CA GLY A 430 14.79 -2.91 -10.62
C GLY A 430 14.31 -1.63 -11.27
N GLY A 431 13.05 -1.27 -11.09
CA GLY A 431 12.43 -0.09 -11.68
C GLY A 431 12.11 1.00 -10.66
N THR A 432 11.92 2.23 -11.16
CA THR A 432 11.43 3.35 -10.37
C THR A 432 10.07 3.05 -9.78
N THR A 433 9.85 3.40 -8.52
CA THR A 433 8.59 3.19 -7.81
C THR A 433 7.47 4.11 -8.30
N PHE A 434 6.30 4.03 -7.69
CA PHE A 434 5.11 4.76 -8.14
C PHE A 434 5.20 6.27 -7.91
N GLY A 435 5.70 6.70 -6.76
CA GLY A 435 5.71 8.09 -6.31
C GLY A 435 4.44 8.46 -5.54
N GLY A 436 4.07 7.65 -4.57
CA GLY A 436 2.97 7.87 -3.65
C GLY A 436 3.41 7.49 -2.24
N GLN A 437 4.18 8.35 -1.58
CA GLN A 437 4.78 8.09 -0.28
C GLN A 437 4.01 8.72 0.87
N GLY A 438 3.17 9.72 0.58
CA GLY A 438 2.40 10.42 1.60
C GLY A 438 1.60 9.49 2.48
N THR A 439 1.60 9.72 3.79
CA THR A 439 0.88 8.88 4.73
C THR A 439 -0.60 9.20 4.71
N LEU A 440 -1.43 8.19 4.44
CA LEU A 440 -2.89 8.28 4.48
C LEU A 440 -3.41 8.01 5.89
N SER A 441 -4.45 8.73 6.32
CA SER A 441 -5.20 8.40 7.51
C SER A 441 -6.44 7.57 7.15
N GLY A 442 -6.63 6.45 7.84
CA GLY A 442 -7.86 5.66 7.75
C GLY A 442 -9.02 6.27 8.55
N THR A 443 -8.72 7.23 9.43
CA THR A 443 -9.68 7.87 10.32
C THR A 443 -9.71 9.38 10.08
N TYR A 444 -10.87 9.99 10.23
CA TYR A 444 -11.08 11.45 10.11
C TYR A 444 -10.51 12.24 11.32
N LEU A 445 -9.56 11.68 12.04
CA LEU A 445 -9.12 12.18 13.35
C LEU A 445 -7.99 13.19 13.27
N ASP A 446 -7.36 13.38 12.11
CA ASP A 446 -6.19 14.22 12.04
C ASP A 446 -6.46 15.55 11.36
N LEU A 447 -6.34 16.53 12.15
CA LEU A 447 -6.16 17.96 11.98
C LEU A 447 -5.83 18.37 10.53
N ASN A 448 -6.78 19.01 9.83
CA ASN A 448 -6.54 19.77 8.60
C ASN A 448 -5.87 19.01 7.45
N ALA A 449 -6.05 17.71 7.35
CA ALA A 449 -5.57 16.92 6.24
C ALA A 449 -6.40 15.63 6.09
N GLY A 450 -6.38 15.02 4.92
CA GLY A 450 -7.10 13.79 4.68
C GLY A 450 -8.35 14.01 3.82
N LYS A 451 -9.52 13.64 4.31
CA LYS A 451 -10.75 13.65 3.51
C LYS A 451 -11.57 14.91 3.70
N PHE A 452 -12.08 15.47 2.59
CA PHE A 452 -13.13 16.48 2.61
C PHE A 452 -14.10 16.31 1.43
N THR A 453 -15.24 17.02 1.49
CA THR A 453 -16.28 17.02 0.47
C THR A 453 -16.61 18.43 0.04
N VAL A 454 -17.21 18.61 -1.15
CA VAL A 454 -17.70 19.91 -1.61
C VAL A 454 -19.10 19.72 -2.18
N GLY A 455 -20.10 20.12 -1.41
CA GLY A 455 -21.50 20.05 -1.76
C GLY A 455 -21.91 18.68 -2.33
N ALA A 456 -22.81 18.71 -3.31
CA ALA A 456 -23.32 17.49 -3.93
C ALA A 456 -22.45 16.96 -5.06
N TYR A 457 -21.57 17.80 -5.64
CA TYR A 457 -20.80 17.42 -6.84
C TYR A 457 -19.51 16.67 -6.52
N ILE A 458 -18.74 17.10 -5.50
CA ILE A 458 -17.51 16.40 -5.10
C ILE A 458 -17.79 15.60 -3.83
N SER A 459 -17.99 14.30 -4.00
CA SER A 459 -18.36 13.41 -2.89
C SER A 459 -17.18 13.02 -2.00
N GLU A 460 -15.97 13.16 -2.49
CA GLU A 460 -14.74 12.93 -1.70
C GLU A 460 -13.54 13.55 -2.41
N VAL A 461 -12.74 14.28 -1.65
CA VAL A 461 -11.33 14.51 -1.92
C VAL A 461 -10.55 13.79 -0.85
N TYR A 462 -9.56 12.97 -1.22
CA TYR A 462 -8.73 12.22 -0.30
C TYR A 462 -7.25 12.49 -0.60
N THR A 463 -6.56 13.12 0.33
CA THR A 463 -5.13 13.48 0.26
C THR A 463 -4.40 12.96 1.51
N PRO A 464 -3.08 12.69 1.47
CA PRO A 464 -2.28 12.36 2.64
C PRO A 464 -2.32 13.45 3.72
N PHE A 465 -2.19 13.03 4.97
CA PHE A 465 -2.05 13.96 6.10
C PHE A 465 -0.59 14.28 6.41
N ALA A 466 0.35 13.47 5.93
CA ALA A 466 1.77 13.67 6.14
C ALA A 466 2.57 13.51 4.84
N GLN A 467 3.46 14.44 4.61
CA GLN A 467 4.51 14.35 3.61
C GLN A 467 5.69 13.58 4.19
N ILE A 468 6.26 12.67 3.40
CA ILE A 468 7.46 11.91 3.73
C ILE A 468 8.63 12.41 2.89
N VAL A 469 9.80 12.47 3.50
CA VAL A 469 11.08 12.72 2.82
C VAL A 469 12.12 11.70 3.30
N ASP A 470 13.11 11.43 2.47
CA ASP A 470 14.23 10.54 2.82
C ASP A 470 15.15 11.14 3.90
N ILE A 471 16.21 10.42 4.28
CA ILE A 471 17.19 10.89 5.28
C ILE A 471 17.97 12.14 4.85
N ASN A 472 17.94 12.49 3.56
CA ASN A 472 18.55 13.69 3.00
C ASN A 472 17.55 14.85 2.86
N GLY A 473 16.30 14.64 3.24
CA GLY A 473 15.22 15.63 3.13
C GLY A 473 14.60 15.74 1.74
N VAL A 474 14.81 14.75 0.86
CA VAL A 474 14.27 14.75 -0.51
C VAL A 474 12.91 14.03 -0.52
N SER A 475 11.91 14.70 -1.10
CA SER A 475 10.62 14.10 -1.41
C SER A 475 10.69 13.33 -2.73
N HIS A 476 10.13 12.12 -2.73
CA HIS A 476 9.96 11.32 -3.94
C HIS A 476 8.48 11.24 -4.39
N GLU A 477 7.65 12.09 -3.82
CA GLU A 477 6.24 12.18 -4.19
C GLU A 477 6.09 12.59 -5.67
N GLY A 478 5.23 11.94 -6.40
CA GLY A 478 4.98 12.17 -7.82
C GLY A 478 6.03 11.63 -8.79
N ILE A 479 7.27 11.41 -8.35
CA ILE A 479 8.39 10.95 -9.19
C ILE A 479 8.79 9.50 -8.95
N GLY A 480 8.64 9.00 -7.71
CA GLY A 480 9.08 7.68 -7.26
C GLY A 480 10.56 7.65 -6.85
N CYS A 481 10.93 6.59 -6.12
CA CYS A 481 12.32 6.31 -5.79
C CYS A 481 13.00 5.66 -7.00
N GLU A 482 14.07 6.28 -7.49
CA GLU A 482 14.89 5.69 -8.54
C GLU A 482 15.78 4.57 -7.97
N PRO A 483 15.91 3.43 -8.70
CA PRO A 483 16.74 2.32 -8.24
C PRO A 483 18.23 2.68 -8.31
N ASP A 484 18.99 2.19 -7.32
CA ASP A 484 20.45 2.28 -7.31
C ASP A 484 21.05 1.42 -8.43
N ILE A 485 20.39 0.31 -8.75
CA ILE A 485 20.71 -0.56 -9.89
C ILE A 485 19.46 -0.72 -10.73
N LYS A 486 19.38 0.02 -11.82
CA LYS A 486 18.29 -0.11 -12.78
C LYS A 486 18.41 -1.41 -13.55
N VAL A 487 17.32 -2.18 -13.59
CA VAL A 487 17.17 -3.41 -14.36
C VAL A 487 15.84 -3.36 -15.08
N ASP A 488 15.87 -3.32 -16.39
CA ASP A 488 14.65 -3.35 -17.19
C ASP A 488 14.01 -4.74 -17.13
N PHE A 489 12.69 -4.79 -17.08
CA PHE A 489 11.95 -6.04 -17.13
C PHE A 489 12.07 -6.65 -18.53
N VAL A 490 12.38 -7.94 -18.62
CA VAL A 490 12.48 -8.68 -19.88
C VAL A 490 11.45 -9.79 -19.89
N LYS A 491 10.37 -9.59 -20.65
CA LYS A 491 9.23 -10.49 -20.74
C LYS A 491 9.63 -11.91 -21.14
N ASP A 492 10.45 -12.07 -22.18
CA ASP A 492 10.80 -13.38 -22.71
C ASP A 492 11.60 -14.22 -21.72
N THR A 493 12.52 -13.61 -20.96
CA THR A 493 13.24 -14.31 -19.88
C THR A 493 12.28 -14.70 -18.78
N PHE A 494 11.42 -13.80 -18.37
CA PHE A 494 10.42 -14.06 -17.34
C PHE A 494 9.47 -15.20 -17.73
N GLU A 495 8.97 -15.24 -18.96
CA GLU A 495 8.10 -16.32 -19.46
C GLU A 495 8.83 -17.68 -19.58
N ASN A 496 10.13 -17.67 -19.74
CA ASN A 496 10.96 -18.88 -19.82
C ASN A 496 11.46 -19.39 -18.46
N GLY A 497 11.11 -18.72 -17.39
CA GLY A 497 11.49 -19.19 -16.08
C GLY A 497 12.59 -18.39 -15.40
N ASP A 498 13.05 -17.30 -15.99
CA ASP A 498 14.13 -16.47 -15.47
C ASP A 498 13.65 -15.06 -15.13
N ASP A 499 13.79 -14.64 -13.89
CA ASP A 499 13.51 -13.29 -13.45
C ASP A 499 14.80 -12.49 -13.33
N ASN A 500 15.09 -11.69 -14.35
CA ASN A 500 16.34 -10.95 -14.44
C ASN A 500 16.53 -9.89 -13.33
N ARG A 501 15.45 -9.31 -12.80
CA ARG A 501 15.51 -8.36 -11.67
C ARG A 501 15.85 -9.09 -10.38
N LEU A 502 15.17 -10.20 -10.12
CA LEU A 502 15.42 -11.00 -8.93
C LEU A 502 16.82 -11.65 -8.97
N GLN A 503 17.22 -12.18 -10.12
CA GLN A 503 18.56 -12.73 -10.31
C GLN A 503 19.63 -11.68 -10.00
N LYS A 504 19.43 -10.43 -10.50
CA LYS A 504 20.34 -9.33 -10.20
C LYS A 504 20.43 -9.01 -8.71
N ALA A 505 19.30 -9.09 -7.99
CA ALA A 505 19.27 -8.86 -6.55
C ALA A 505 20.04 -9.95 -5.78
N PHE A 506 19.85 -11.21 -6.13
CA PHE A 506 20.62 -12.31 -5.53
C PHE A 506 22.12 -12.19 -5.82
N ASP A 507 22.49 -11.86 -7.05
CA ASP A 507 23.90 -11.71 -7.44
C ASP A 507 24.56 -10.52 -6.72
N TRP A 508 23.81 -9.41 -6.54
CA TRP A 508 24.29 -8.28 -5.78
C TRP A 508 24.52 -8.64 -4.31
N VAL A 509 23.57 -9.34 -3.66
CA VAL A 509 23.74 -9.79 -2.27
C VAL A 509 24.95 -10.70 -2.12
N LYS A 510 25.16 -11.66 -3.04
CA LYS A 510 26.36 -12.53 -3.05
C LYS A 510 27.65 -11.71 -3.14
N THR A 511 27.68 -10.71 -4.02
CA THR A 511 28.85 -9.86 -4.22
C THR A 511 29.18 -9.04 -2.99
N GLU A 512 28.19 -8.35 -2.41
CA GLU A 512 28.35 -7.46 -1.26
C GLU A 512 28.53 -8.21 0.08
N SER A 513 28.21 -9.50 0.13
CA SER A 513 28.47 -10.37 1.29
C SER A 513 29.90 -10.87 1.38
N THR A 514 30.65 -10.78 0.27
CA THR A 514 32.07 -11.16 0.26
C THR A 514 32.90 -10.14 1.03
N PRO A 515 33.78 -10.54 1.95
CA PRO A 515 34.58 -9.65 2.79
C PRO A 515 35.50 -8.73 2.01
#